data_17c91935aee3c07fd40ea28ff7b459d4
#
_entry.id   17c91935aee3c07fd40ea28ff7b459d4
#
_cell.length_a   1.000
_cell.length_b   1.000
_cell.length_c   1.000
_cell.angle_alpha   90.00
_cell.angle_beta   90.00
_cell.angle_gamma   90.00
#
_symmetry.space_group_name_H-M   'P 1'
#
loop_
_entity.id
_entity.type
_entity.pdbx_description
1 polymer ?
#
loop_
_entity_poly.entity_id
_entity_poly.type
_entity_poly.pdbx_seq_one_letter_code
_entity_poly.pdbx_strand_id
1 'polypeptide(L)'
;MSEHEEWVCPHCGTRNSDQFCENCGAPRPAASQPAPAEERVSDETQVLPGMPAAEGNPSVGGPDSAGPEAVPPLPPSPPLQAPPAASPKNRTMKILGGVAIVLLLAVIGVFAYMSGAEDRYVKKAMEAEQVTMDARELVLDIKSMKGDPDSDQDKDFIERVHKAKGNLEKLSGDLKSIHTGSKYQAVNKDLVEAVMLEKSIFDDVETVLKEPTGEDAGKAVGRVKDQIQELKDRGAKLQIGAADFTDAMDLTGLDQQLTGYIRKRQAAEAAARARAQAEAAAKAKAEAEARARVLQQKRAKRTQEEIDAATDVDYIATDLQVVNGNQLRFDGFFLNKTSHPIVSVNSFELEVQLYKNGDVVYSGTGQFGRQVMNGLLYPNQRQGRRLSINTNDKIPDFDDFRVSTSDARWTYRQ
;
A
#
# COMPACT_ATOMS: atom_id res chain seq x y z
N MET A 1 4.67 -33.76 -20.12
CA MET A 1 3.90 -34.20 -18.94
C MET A 1 4.80 -33.87 -17.77
N SER A 2 4.52 -32.80 -17.04
CA SER A 2 5.29 -32.38 -15.87
C SER A 2 4.87 -33.27 -14.69
N GLU A 3 5.79 -34.09 -14.20
CA GLU A 3 5.64 -34.83 -12.95
C GLU A 3 5.50 -33.83 -11.82
N HIS A 4 4.33 -33.73 -11.22
CA HIS A 4 4.13 -32.99 -10.00
C HIS A 4 4.80 -33.75 -8.86
N GLU A 5 5.99 -33.30 -8.43
CA GLU A 5 6.66 -33.84 -7.24
C GLU A 5 5.79 -33.61 -6.00
N GLU A 6 5.27 -34.71 -5.43
CA GLU A 6 4.58 -34.70 -4.14
C GLU A 6 5.59 -34.38 -3.01
N TRP A 7 5.15 -33.56 -2.05
CA TRP A 7 5.94 -33.23 -0.87
C TRP A 7 5.13 -33.42 0.41
N VAL A 8 5.81 -33.71 1.50
CA VAL A 8 5.19 -33.91 2.82
C VAL A 8 5.36 -32.65 3.64
N CYS A 9 4.27 -32.09 4.15
CA CYS A 9 4.29 -30.90 4.99
C CYS A 9 5.00 -31.16 6.32
N PRO A 10 6.06 -30.41 6.68
CA PRO A 10 6.79 -30.62 7.94
C PRO A 10 5.97 -30.23 9.18
N HIS A 11 4.89 -29.46 9.03
CA HIS A 11 4.07 -29.02 10.14
C HIS A 11 2.93 -29.99 10.50
N CYS A 12 2.33 -30.67 9.50
CA CYS A 12 1.17 -31.54 9.76
C CYS A 12 1.28 -32.94 9.15
N GLY A 13 2.36 -33.26 8.42
CA GLY A 13 2.58 -34.57 7.82
C GLY A 13 1.72 -34.88 6.59
N THR A 14 0.90 -33.93 6.09
CA THR A 14 0.04 -34.13 4.93
C THR A 14 0.87 -34.14 3.64
N ARG A 15 0.58 -35.07 2.71
CA ARG A 15 1.15 -35.07 1.36
C ARG A 15 0.43 -34.07 0.49
N ASN A 16 1.18 -33.27 -0.29
CA ASN A 16 0.67 -32.20 -1.12
C ASN A 16 1.36 -32.21 -2.48
N SER A 17 0.64 -31.80 -3.51
CA SER A 17 1.16 -31.54 -4.86
C SER A 17 1.35 -30.06 -5.17
N ASP A 18 0.72 -29.17 -4.40
CA ASP A 18 0.67 -27.74 -4.60
C ASP A 18 1.75 -26.98 -3.84
N GLN A 19 1.84 -25.65 -4.07
CA GLN A 19 2.79 -24.77 -3.41
C GLN A 19 2.51 -24.55 -1.92
N PHE A 20 1.29 -24.84 -1.47
CA PHE A 20 0.86 -24.72 -0.07
C PHE A 20 0.23 -26.02 0.41
N CYS A 21 0.37 -26.31 1.69
CA CYS A 21 -0.27 -27.46 2.30
C CYS A 21 -1.79 -27.26 2.37
N GLU A 22 -2.54 -28.19 1.79
CA GLU A 22 -4.02 -28.15 1.77
C GLU A 22 -4.65 -28.23 3.16
N ASN A 23 -3.95 -28.81 4.12
CA ASN A 23 -4.47 -29.01 5.47
C ASN A 23 -4.14 -27.84 6.43
N CYS A 24 -2.94 -27.26 6.36
CA CYS A 24 -2.50 -26.23 7.32
C CYS A 24 -2.06 -24.91 6.67
N GLY A 25 -2.09 -24.79 5.35
CA GLY A 25 -1.70 -23.59 4.62
C GLY A 25 -0.19 -23.28 4.62
N ALA A 26 0.65 -24.14 5.18
CA ALA A 26 2.10 -23.92 5.21
C ALA A 26 2.68 -23.95 3.79
N PRO A 27 3.61 -23.05 3.43
CA PRO A 27 4.24 -23.06 2.12
C PRO A 27 5.15 -24.28 1.95
N ARG A 28 5.27 -24.77 0.71
CA ARG A 28 6.22 -25.85 0.35
C ARG A 28 7.64 -25.41 0.75
N PRO A 29 8.39 -26.25 1.49
CA PRO A 29 9.78 -25.94 1.81
C PRO A 29 10.56 -25.76 0.50
N ALA A 30 11.33 -24.68 0.39
CA ALA A 30 12.22 -24.49 -0.74
C ALA A 30 13.12 -25.72 -0.83
N ALA A 31 13.14 -26.37 -1.99
CA ALA A 31 14.02 -27.50 -2.23
C ALA A 31 15.44 -27.05 -1.84
N SER A 32 16.06 -27.80 -0.93
CA SER A 32 17.42 -27.53 -0.46
C SER A 32 18.30 -27.43 -1.70
N GLN A 33 18.68 -26.23 -2.09
CA GLN A 33 19.75 -26.07 -3.08
C GLN A 33 20.97 -26.79 -2.52
N PRO A 34 21.65 -27.63 -3.29
CA PRO A 34 22.90 -28.23 -2.84
C PRO A 34 23.81 -27.07 -2.41
N ALA A 35 24.32 -27.16 -1.19
CA ALA A 35 25.21 -26.18 -0.62
C ALA A 35 26.35 -25.94 -1.63
N PRO A 36 26.66 -24.67 -1.96
CA PRO A 36 27.86 -24.39 -2.71
C PRO A 36 29.07 -24.92 -1.93
N ALA A 37 29.94 -25.63 -2.63
CA ALA A 37 31.17 -26.21 -2.08
C ALA A 37 31.89 -25.16 -1.24
N GLU A 38 32.22 -25.49 0.00
CA GLU A 38 33.02 -24.67 0.90
C GLU A 38 34.35 -24.35 0.25
N GLU A 39 34.44 -23.16 -0.33
CA GLU A 39 35.72 -22.55 -0.66
C GLU A 39 36.30 -22.00 0.64
N ARG A 40 37.30 -22.67 1.18
CA ARG A 40 38.07 -22.23 2.34
C ARG A 40 38.72 -20.89 2.01
N VAL A 41 38.13 -19.82 2.50
CA VAL A 41 38.78 -18.51 2.54
C VAL A 41 39.40 -18.35 3.91
N SER A 42 40.71 -18.19 3.84
CA SER A 42 41.62 -17.96 4.95
C SER A 42 41.21 -16.77 5.80
N ASP A 43 41.31 -16.98 7.08
CA ASP A 43 41.30 -16.06 8.19
C ASP A 43 42.24 -14.86 7.92
N GLU A 44 41.68 -13.69 7.67
CA GLU A 44 42.43 -12.43 7.71
C GLU A 44 41.61 -11.38 8.45
N THR A 45 41.99 -11.25 9.71
CA THR A 45 41.49 -10.29 10.67
C THR A 45 41.74 -8.87 10.19
N GLN A 46 40.74 -8.19 9.65
CA GLN A 46 40.81 -6.74 9.44
C GLN A 46 40.10 -5.98 10.55
N VAL A 47 40.97 -5.33 11.30
CA VAL A 47 40.72 -4.34 12.36
C VAL A 47 39.94 -3.17 11.76
N LEU A 48 38.79 -2.87 12.34
CA LEU A 48 37.99 -1.65 12.08
C LEU A 48 38.71 -0.44 12.76
N PRO A 49 38.98 0.65 12.03
CA PRO A 49 39.36 1.91 12.67
C PRO A 49 38.09 2.71 13.08
N GLY A 50 38.22 3.29 14.23
CA GLY A 50 37.20 4.00 15.01
C GLY A 50 36.50 5.16 14.31
N MET A 51 35.28 5.37 14.75
CA MET A 51 34.49 6.60 14.57
C MET A 51 35.14 7.73 15.40
N PRO A 52 35.22 8.95 14.86
CA PRO A 52 35.32 10.13 15.68
C PRO A 52 33.96 10.69 16.06
N ALA A 53 33.87 11.04 17.31
CA ALA A 53 32.73 11.70 17.94
C ALA A 53 32.47 13.09 17.38
N ALA A 54 31.19 13.46 17.37
CA ALA A 54 30.71 14.80 17.14
C ALA A 54 30.94 15.68 18.36
N GLU A 55 31.53 16.83 18.17
CA GLU A 55 31.40 17.96 19.08
C GLU A 55 31.47 19.27 18.26
N GLY A 56 30.57 20.20 18.60
CA GLY A 56 30.83 21.61 18.46
C GLY A 56 29.85 22.44 17.65
N ASN A 57 28.71 22.78 18.25
CA ASN A 57 28.07 24.05 17.99
C ASN A 57 28.91 25.18 18.62
N PRO A 58 29.03 26.36 17.97
CA PRO A 58 28.45 27.54 18.60
C PRO A 58 27.72 28.51 17.62
N SER A 59 26.64 28.92 18.06
CA SER A 59 25.93 30.21 18.14
C SER A 59 26.72 31.50 17.83
N VAL A 60 25.94 32.48 17.40
CA VAL A 60 26.06 33.95 17.55
C VAL A 60 26.34 34.76 16.25
N GLY A 61 25.40 35.67 15.95
CA GLY A 61 25.65 36.89 15.22
C GLY A 61 24.53 37.37 14.29
N GLY A 62 23.46 37.98 14.79
CA GLY A 62 22.80 39.09 14.10
C GLY A 62 23.40 40.37 14.65
N PRO A 63 22.93 41.52 14.33
CA PRO A 63 22.07 42.00 13.27
C PRO A 63 22.75 43.13 12.47
N ASP A 64 22.22 43.55 11.35
CA ASP A 64 22.24 44.99 11.05
C ASP A 64 21.21 45.42 10.02
N SER A 65 20.49 46.40 10.44
CA SER A 65 19.55 47.24 9.72
C SER A 65 20.27 48.08 8.67
N ALA A 66 19.74 48.11 7.44
CA ALA A 66 20.00 49.22 6.55
C ALA A 66 18.68 49.64 5.89
N GLY A 67 18.36 50.89 6.09
CA GLY A 67 17.12 51.54 5.78
C GLY A 67 16.87 51.80 4.28
N PRO A 68 15.73 52.38 3.96
CA PRO A 68 15.24 52.51 2.59
C PRO A 68 15.98 53.60 1.83
N GLU A 69 16.52 53.24 0.69
CA GLU A 69 17.16 54.16 -0.24
C GLU A 69 16.11 54.90 -1.06
N ALA A 70 16.23 56.22 -1.08
CA ALA A 70 15.29 57.16 -1.62
C ALA A 70 15.24 57.16 -3.15
N VAL A 71 14.01 57.15 -3.68
CA VAL A 71 13.71 57.33 -5.11
C VAL A 71 14.03 58.77 -5.54
N PRO A 72 14.79 59.00 -6.62
CA PRO A 72 15.03 60.37 -7.14
C PRO A 72 13.80 60.88 -7.89
N PRO A 73 13.57 62.17 -7.83
CA PRO A 73 12.41 62.81 -8.43
C PRO A 73 12.50 62.95 -9.96
N LEU A 74 11.36 62.76 -10.62
CA LEU A 74 11.15 62.94 -12.06
C LEU A 74 11.34 64.39 -12.50
N PRO A 75 11.90 64.66 -13.69
CA PRO A 75 12.04 66.03 -14.23
C PRO A 75 10.70 66.57 -14.74
N PRO A 76 10.52 67.91 -14.69
CA PRO A 76 9.27 68.59 -15.06
C PRO A 76 9.03 68.63 -16.58
N SER A 77 7.75 68.43 -16.93
CA SER A 77 7.23 68.50 -18.31
C SER A 77 7.33 69.87 -18.91
N PRO A 78 7.64 70.01 -20.21
CA PRO A 78 7.65 71.27 -20.87
C PRO A 78 6.24 71.84 -21.17
N PRO A 79 6.07 73.16 -21.27
CA PRO A 79 4.77 73.81 -21.40
C PRO A 79 4.16 73.69 -22.81
N LEU A 80 2.83 73.41 -22.82
CA LEU A 80 2.01 73.40 -24.01
C LEU A 80 1.95 74.78 -24.68
N GLN A 81 2.38 74.86 -25.93
CA GLN A 81 2.14 76.04 -26.80
C GLN A 81 0.78 75.93 -27.48
N ALA A 82 -0.03 76.94 -27.40
CA ALA A 82 -1.33 77.10 -28.03
C ALA A 82 -1.22 77.23 -29.56
N PRO A 83 -2.15 76.63 -30.33
CA PRO A 83 -2.13 76.79 -31.79
C PRO A 83 -2.68 78.15 -32.28
N PRO A 84 -2.15 78.69 -33.38
CA PRO A 84 -2.66 79.92 -33.98
C PRO A 84 -3.98 79.73 -34.74
N ALA A 85 -4.80 80.81 -34.71
CA ALA A 85 -6.14 80.84 -35.25
C ALA A 85 -6.19 80.73 -36.80
N ALA A 86 -7.17 79.93 -37.24
CA ALA A 86 -7.42 79.67 -38.65
C ALA A 86 -8.32 80.67 -39.32
N SER A 87 -7.93 81.13 -40.52
CA SER A 87 -8.70 81.89 -41.46
C SER A 87 -9.57 81.10 -42.41
N PRO A 88 -10.81 81.47 -42.74
CA PRO A 88 -11.72 80.63 -43.52
C PRO A 88 -11.67 80.96 -45.02
N LYS A 89 -11.46 79.96 -45.86
CA LYS A 89 -12.02 79.90 -47.27
C LYS A 89 -11.65 78.60 -48.00
N ASN A 90 -12.65 77.98 -48.51
CA ASN A 90 -12.78 76.99 -49.58
C ASN A 90 -13.40 75.57 -49.11
N ARG A 91 -14.71 75.53 -49.19
CA ARG A 91 -15.55 74.45 -48.67
C ARG A 91 -15.90 73.35 -49.67
N THR A 92 -15.44 73.37 -50.91
CA THR A 92 -15.89 72.40 -51.95
C THR A 92 -14.81 71.44 -52.47
N MET A 93 -13.52 71.64 -52.06
CA MET A 93 -12.45 70.71 -52.46
C MET A 93 -12.02 69.73 -51.34
N LYS A 94 -12.68 69.85 -50.18
CA LYS A 94 -12.27 69.07 -48.93
C LYS A 94 -12.91 67.69 -48.76
N ILE A 95 -13.98 67.36 -49.53
CA ILE A 95 -14.68 66.12 -49.32
C ILE A 95 -13.93 64.98 -50.01
N LEU A 96 -13.40 65.11 -51.20
CA LEU A 96 -12.62 64.10 -51.92
C LEU A 96 -11.24 63.81 -51.26
N GLY A 97 -10.61 64.84 -50.70
CA GLY A 97 -9.35 64.71 -49.96
C GLY A 97 -9.51 63.99 -48.60
N GLY A 98 -10.65 64.22 -47.95
CA GLY A 98 -10.94 63.57 -46.66
C GLY A 98 -11.16 62.06 -46.76
N VAL A 99 -11.87 61.61 -47.81
CA VAL A 99 -12.10 60.20 -48.08
C VAL A 99 -10.79 59.49 -48.48
N ALA A 100 -9.96 60.17 -49.29
CA ALA A 100 -8.65 59.59 -49.66
C ALA A 100 -7.71 59.47 -48.45
N ILE A 101 -7.70 60.45 -47.51
CA ILE A 101 -6.89 60.35 -46.28
C ILE A 101 -7.42 59.30 -45.33
N VAL A 102 -8.72 59.16 -45.17
CA VAL A 102 -9.31 58.09 -44.33
C VAL A 102 -9.04 56.74 -44.94
N LEU A 103 -9.12 56.54 -46.25
CA LEU A 103 -8.73 55.31 -46.92
C LEU A 103 -7.21 55.02 -46.78
N LEU A 104 -6.39 56.08 -46.92
CA LEU A 104 -4.94 55.93 -46.74
C LEU A 104 -4.55 55.56 -45.29
N LEU A 105 -5.21 56.23 -44.32
CA LEU A 105 -5.04 55.87 -42.89
C LEU A 105 -5.59 54.46 -42.57
N ALA A 106 -6.68 54.07 -43.19
CA ALA A 106 -7.22 52.70 -43.07
C ALA A 106 -6.23 51.67 -43.67
N VAL A 107 -5.66 51.97 -44.85
CA VAL A 107 -4.66 51.10 -45.49
C VAL A 107 -3.38 51.07 -44.68
N ILE A 108 -2.90 52.23 -44.17
CA ILE A 108 -1.73 52.28 -43.28
C ILE A 108 -2.03 51.56 -41.96
N GLY A 109 -3.23 51.71 -41.42
CA GLY A 109 -3.68 51.00 -40.22
C GLY A 109 -3.74 49.50 -40.42
N VAL A 110 -4.27 49.04 -41.54
CA VAL A 110 -4.29 47.63 -41.95
C VAL A 110 -2.87 47.12 -42.21
N PHE A 111 -2.03 47.90 -42.87
CA PHE A 111 -0.64 47.52 -43.12
C PHE A 111 0.21 47.48 -41.83
N ALA A 112 0.03 48.47 -40.93
CA ALA A 112 0.64 48.46 -39.60
C ALA A 112 0.10 47.34 -38.72
N TYR A 113 -1.20 47.00 -38.83
CA TYR A 113 -1.80 45.86 -38.17
C TYR A 113 -1.24 44.56 -38.72
N MET A 114 -1.10 44.44 -40.03
CA MET A 114 -0.56 43.22 -40.67
C MET A 114 0.95 43.08 -40.44
N SER A 115 1.73 44.15 -40.47
CA SER A 115 3.18 44.08 -40.15
C SER A 115 3.44 43.79 -38.68
N GLY A 116 2.56 44.21 -37.76
CA GLY A 116 2.64 43.82 -36.35
C GLY A 116 2.05 42.46 -36.00
N ALA A 117 1.39 41.80 -36.94
CA ALA A 117 0.81 40.48 -36.71
C ALA A 117 1.88 39.38 -36.57
N GLU A 118 2.92 39.47 -37.39
CA GLU A 118 4.05 38.50 -37.32
C GLU A 118 4.80 38.63 -36.00
N ASP A 119 5.10 39.83 -35.54
CA ASP A 119 5.79 40.06 -34.25
C ASP A 119 4.94 39.59 -33.07
N ARG A 120 3.62 39.84 -33.10
CA ARG A 120 2.71 39.33 -32.08
C ARG A 120 2.64 37.82 -32.05
N TYR A 121 2.65 37.18 -33.22
CA TYR A 121 2.67 35.72 -33.33
C TYR A 121 3.97 35.15 -32.80
N VAL A 122 5.14 35.69 -33.18
CA VAL A 122 6.44 35.24 -32.65
C VAL A 122 6.50 35.38 -31.13
N LYS A 123 6.00 36.49 -30.57
CA LYS A 123 5.90 36.66 -29.12
C LYS A 123 5.01 35.60 -28.47
N LYS A 124 3.88 35.29 -29.10
CA LYS A 124 2.97 34.25 -28.59
C LYS A 124 3.58 32.83 -28.72
N ALA A 125 4.39 32.56 -29.75
CA ALA A 125 5.14 31.33 -29.88
C ALA A 125 6.20 31.16 -28.78
N MET A 126 6.91 32.25 -28.39
CA MET A 126 7.83 32.22 -27.24
C MET A 126 7.12 31.95 -25.92
N GLU A 127 5.91 32.53 -25.73
CA GLU A 127 5.07 32.25 -24.57
C GLU A 127 4.63 30.77 -24.58
N ALA A 128 4.32 30.21 -25.76
CA ALA A 128 3.96 28.84 -25.93
C ALA A 128 5.12 27.87 -25.59
N GLU A 129 6.33 28.18 -26.06
CA GLU A 129 7.54 27.43 -25.69
C GLU A 129 7.74 27.37 -24.17
N GLN A 130 7.59 28.54 -23.48
CA GLN A 130 7.72 28.56 -22.03
C GLN A 130 6.63 27.68 -21.33
N VAL A 131 5.38 27.75 -21.77
CA VAL A 131 4.29 26.98 -21.19
C VAL A 131 4.51 25.48 -21.40
N THR A 132 4.97 25.04 -22.58
CA THR A 132 5.29 23.63 -22.85
C THR A 132 6.54 23.18 -22.08
N MET A 133 7.53 24.05 -21.90
CA MET A 133 8.71 23.78 -21.08
C MET A 133 8.33 23.56 -19.61
N ASP A 134 7.51 24.46 -19.04
CA ASP A 134 7.04 24.35 -17.66
C ASP A 134 6.20 23.06 -17.46
N ALA A 135 5.38 22.71 -18.45
CA ALA A 135 4.59 21.49 -18.45
C ALA A 135 5.47 20.24 -18.49
N ARG A 136 6.48 20.22 -19.36
CA ARG A 136 7.48 19.15 -19.45
C ARG A 136 8.23 18.94 -18.13
N GLU A 137 8.77 20.01 -17.56
CA GLU A 137 9.51 19.92 -16.29
C GLU A 137 8.63 19.33 -15.18
N LEU A 138 7.37 19.76 -15.11
CA LEU A 138 6.42 19.21 -14.15
C LEU A 138 6.23 17.71 -14.32
N VAL A 139 5.89 17.21 -15.53
CA VAL A 139 5.59 15.78 -15.70
C VAL A 139 6.82 14.89 -15.56
N LEU A 140 8.00 15.37 -15.89
CA LEU A 140 9.25 14.62 -15.68
C LEU A 140 9.63 14.52 -14.20
N ASP A 141 8.98 15.28 -13.30
CA ASP A 141 9.18 15.17 -11.86
C ASP A 141 8.28 14.10 -11.18
N ILE A 142 7.49 13.35 -11.94
CA ILE A 142 6.70 12.18 -11.42
C ILE A 142 7.58 11.22 -10.62
N LYS A 143 8.86 11.09 -10.97
CA LYS A 143 9.83 10.27 -10.22
C LYS A 143 9.91 10.63 -8.73
N SER A 144 9.63 11.90 -8.37
CA SER A 144 9.66 12.39 -6.99
C SER A 144 8.45 11.93 -6.16
N MET A 145 7.36 11.46 -6.80
CA MET A 145 6.16 10.99 -6.13
C MET A 145 6.43 9.71 -5.34
N LYS A 146 5.82 9.63 -4.17
CA LYS A 146 6.00 8.50 -3.23
C LYS A 146 5.19 7.27 -3.62
N GLY A 147 4.10 7.44 -4.35
CA GLY A 147 3.11 6.39 -4.62
C GLY A 147 2.22 6.08 -3.40
N ASP A 148 2.15 7.00 -2.44
CA ASP A 148 1.31 6.88 -1.26
C ASP A 148 -0.02 7.62 -1.50
N PRO A 149 -1.18 6.91 -1.51
CA PRO A 149 -2.48 7.51 -1.80
C PRO A 149 -2.89 8.60 -0.80
N ASP A 150 -2.38 8.52 0.43
CA ASP A 150 -2.70 9.47 1.49
C ASP A 150 -1.72 10.64 1.57
N SER A 151 -0.65 10.60 0.79
CA SER A 151 0.38 11.64 0.77
C SER A 151 -0.17 12.96 0.19
N ASP A 152 -0.10 14.03 0.96
CA ASP A 152 -0.46 15.37 0.49
C ASP A 152 0.43 15.82 -0.70
N GLN A 153 1.67 15.33 -0.76
CA GLN A 153 2.60 15.60 -1.86
C GLN A 153 2.09 15.02 -3.19
N ASP A 154 1.55 13.79 -3.18
CA ASP A 154 1.03 13.17 -4.40
C ASP A 154 -0.25 13.88 -4.86
N LYS A 155 -1.11 14.30 -3.93
CA LYS A 155 -2.33 15.08 -4.23
C LYS A 155 -2.00 16.45 -4.85
N ASP A 156 -1.06 17.20 -4.24
CA ASP A 156 -0.59 18.49 -4.77
C ASP A 156 -0.01 18.34 -6.18
N PHE A 157 0.77 17.28 -6.41
CA PHE A 157 1.33 17.01 -7.72
C PHE A 157 0.24 16.76 -8.77
N ILE A 158 -0.77 15.95 -8.47
CA ILE A 158 -1.91 15.69 -9.36
C ILE A 158 -2.66 16.98 -9.69
N GLU A 159 -2.87 17.86 -8.72
CA GLU A 159 -3.51 19.16 -8.93
C GLU A 159 -2.68 20.05 -9.87
N ARG A 160 -1.35 20.07 -9.69
CA ARG A 160 -0.43 20.78 -10.57
C ARG A 160 -0.48 20.26 -12.01
N VAL A 161 -0.53 18.95 -12.21
CA VAL A 161 -0.69 18.31 -13.54
C VAL A 161 -2.03 18.72 -14.16
N HIS A 162 -3.12 18.70 -13.38
CA HIS A 162 -4.43 19.18 -13.85
C HIS A 162 -4.41 20.64 -14.30
N LYS A 163 -3.74 21.50 -13.53
CA LYS A 163 -3.58 22.93 -13.87
C LYS A 163 -2.74 23.12 -15.14
N ALA A 164 -1.64 22.37 -15.29
CA ALA A 164 -0.79 22.44 -16.47
C ALA A 164 -1.55 22.02 -17.74
N LYS A 165 -2.36 20.96 -17.66
CA LYS A 165 -3.29 20.56 -18.73
C LYS A 165 -4.24 21.68 -19.12
N GLY A 166 -4.84 22.36 -18.14
CA GLY A 166 -5.70 23.53 -18.39
C GLY A 166 -4.96 24.69 -19.07
N ASN A 167 -3.69 24.91 -18.75
CA ASN A 167 -2.86 25.90 -19.41
C ASN A 167 -2.58 25.54 -20.89
N LEU A 168 -2.29 24.25 -21.18
CA LEU A 168 -2.13 23.77 -22.56
C LEU A 168 -3.42 23.91 -23.39
N GLU A 169 -4.58 23.62 -22.79
CA GLU A 169 -5.86 23.80 -23.43
C GLU A 169 -6.12 25.27 -23.79
N LYS A 170 -5.90 26.17 -22.83
CA LYS A 170 -6.00 27.61 -23.05
C LYS A 170 -5.02 28.07 -24.14
N LEU A 171 -3.77 27.62 -24.08
CA LEU A 171 -2.76 27.93 -25.07
C LEU A 171 -3.19 27.52 -26.48
N SER A 172 -3.72 26.28 -26.65
CA SER A 172 -4.20 25.82 -27.93
C SER A 172 -5.36 26.69 -28.48
N GLY A 173 -6.24 27.14 -27.58
CA GLY A 173 -7.31 28.10 -27.91
C GLY A 173 -6.79 29.45 -28.38
N ASP A 174 -5.84 30.00 -27.66
CA ASP A 174 -5.18 31.28 -27.99
C ASP A 174 -4.47 31.19 -29.36
N LEU A 175 -3.71 30.10 -29.61
CA LEU A 175 -3.01 29.88 -30.88
C LEU A 175 -3.96 29.69 -32.07
N LYS A 176 -5.13 29.10 -31.88
CA LYS A 176 -6.17 28.99 -32.91
C LYS A 176 -6.80 30.32 -33.25
N SER A 177 -6.92 31.23 -32.28
CA SER A 177 -7.56 32.52 -32.44
C SER A 177 -6.64 33.62 -32.96
N ILE A 178 -5.32 33.45 -32.87
CA ILE A 178 -4.35 34.47 -33.24
C ILE A 178 -4.29 34.60 -34.77
N HIS A 179 -4.29 35.84 -35.24
CA HIS A 179 -4.08 36.11 -36.66
C HIS A 179 -2.58 35.96 -36.99
N THR A 180 -2.24 34.93 -37.74
CA THR A 180 -0.92 34.69 -38.26
C THR A 180 -0.80 35.28 -39.68
N GLY A 181 0.28 35.98 -40.01
CA GLY A 181 0.55 36.34 -41.39
C GLY A 181 0.67 35.04 -42.25
N SER A 182 0.53 35.15 -43.55
CA SER A 182 0.63 34.03 -44.47
C SER A 182 1.88 33.18 -44.29
N LYS A 183 2.97 33.80 -43.88
CA LYS A 183 4.25 33.15 -43.57
C LYS A 183 4.17 32.08 -42.48
N TYR A 184 3.36 32.29 -41.44
CA TYR A 184 3.32 31.41 -40.28
C TYR A 184 2.05 30.57 -40.18
N GLN A 185 1.15 30.62 -41.14
CA GLN A 185 -0.13 29.93 -41.09
C GLN A 185 0.02 28.39 -40.99
N ALA A 186 0.92 27.82 -41.78
CA ALA A 186 1.19 26.35 -41.77
C ALA A 186 1.86 25.95 -40.44
N VAL A 187 2.88 26.71 -40.02
CA VAL A 187 3.63 26.42 -38.79
C VAL A 187 2.75 26.59 -37.55
N ASN A 188 1.83 27.57 -37.55
CA ASN A 188 0.87 27.70 -36.44
C ASN A 188 -0.07 26.52 -36.35
N LYS A 189 -0.51 25.95 -37.49
CA LYS A 189 -1.32 24.75 -37.48
C LYS A 189 -0.56 23.58 -36.86
N ASP A 190 0.71 23.39 -37.23
CA ASP A 190 1.56 22.33 -36.66
C ASP A 190 1.82 22.53 -35.18
N LEU A 191 2.02 23.80 -34.72
CA LEU A 191 2.17 24.13 -33.31
C LEU A 191 0.88 23.83 -32.51
N VAL A 192 -0.29 24.22 -33.03
CA VAL A 192 -1.57 23.89 -32.39
C VAL A 192 -1.76 22.38 -32.25
N GLU A 193 -1.46 21.62 -33.30
CA GLU A 193 -1.56 20.16 -33.27
C GLU A 193 -0.58 19.55 -32.26
N ALA A 194 0.66 20.06 -32.13
CA ALA A 194 1.62 19.61 -31.16
C ALA A 194 1.19 19.90 -29.72
N VAL A 195 0.69 21.12 -29.42
CA VAL A 195 0.15 21.47 -28.10
C VAL A 195 -1.08 20.62 -27.73
N MET A 196 -1.94 20.30 -28.72
CA MET A 196 -3.08 19.40 -28.48
C MET A 196 -2.64 17.96 -28.20
N LEU A 197 -1.60 17.49 -28.86
CA LEU A 197 -1.00 16.17 -28.60
C LEU A 197 -0.39 16.12 -27.20
N GLU A 198 0.35 17.17 -26.81
CA GLU A 198 0.89 17.29 -25.46
C GLU A 198 -0.23 17.29 -24.41
N LYS A 199 -1.30 18.07 -24.62
CA LYS A 199 -2.49 18.03 -23.76
C LYS A 199 -3.07 16.61 -23.64
N SER A 200 -3.14 15.86 -24.74
CA SER A 200 -3.61 14.46 -24.72
C SER A 200 -2.71 13.56 -23.85
N ILE A 201 -1.39 13.76 -23.91
CA ILE A 201 -0.47 13.07 -23.01
C ILE A 201 -0.76 13.42 -21.55
N PHE A 202 -1.06 14.69 -21.24
CA PHE A 202 -1.43 15.11 -19.88
C PHE A 202 -2.76 14.51 -19.40
N ASP A 203 -3.73 14.31 -20.29
CA ASP A 203 -4.99 13.59 -19.98
C ASP A 203 -4.68 12.13 -19.55
N ASP A 204 -3.81 11.46 -20.28
CA ASP A 204 -3.37 10.09 -19.95
C ASP A 204 -2.52 10.02 -18.69
N VAL A 205 -1.62 10.99 -18.47
CA VAL A 205 -0.85 11.12 -17.22
C VAL A 205 -1.79 11.29 -16.02
N GLU A 206 -2.76 12.20 -16.11
CA GLU A 206 -3.74 12.43 -15.05
C GLU A 206 -4.54 11.16 -14.73
N THR A 207 -4.92 10.39 -15.76
CA THR A 207 -5.61 9.11 -15.61
C THR A 207 -4.75 8.12 -14.81
N VAL A 208 -3.47 7.97 -15.17
CA VAL A 208 -2.53 7.10 -14.44
C VAL A 208 -2.33 7.54 -12.99
N LEU A 209 -2.21 8.84 -12.76
CA LEU A 209 -1.96 9.37 -11.41
C LEU A 209 -3.17 9.22 -10.49
N LYS A 210 -4.39 9.33 -11.02
CA LYS A 210 -5.62 9.19 -10.22
C LYS A 210 -5.95 7.74 -9.91
N GLU A 211 -5.81 6.85 -10.89
CA GLU A 211 -6.19 5.44 -10.77
C GLU A 211 -5.07 4.50 -11.24
N PRO A 212 -3.91 4.49 -10.58
CA PRO A 212 -2.72 3.79 -11.06
C PRO A 212 -2.84 2.27 -11.07
N THR A 213 -3.82 1.70 -10.33
CA THR A 213 -4.09 0.25 -10.29
C THR A 213 -5.26 -0.15 -11.16
N GLY A 214 -5.93 0.80 -11.80
CA GLY A 214 -7.02 0.55 -12.74
C GLY A 214 -6.53 -0.05 -14.07
N GLU A 215 -7.43 -0.76 -14.76
CA GLU A 215 -7.14 -1.33 -16.09
C GLU A 215 -6.75 -0.25 -17.11
N ASP A 216 -7.31 0.95 -16.97
CA ASP A 216 -7.08 2.05 -17.90
C ASP A 216 -5.69 2.70 -17.73
N ALA A 217 -5.05 2.57 -16.56
CA ALA A 217 -3.70 3.09 -16.35
C ALA A 217 -2.67 2.45 -17.29
N GLY A 218 -2.74 1.12 -17.47
CA GLY A 218 -1.87 0.40 -18.40
C GLY A 218 -2.06 0.83 -19.86
N LYS A 219 -3.32 1.05 -20.25
CA LYS A 219 -3.67 1.53 -21.60
C LYS A 219 -3.20 2.98 -21.81
N ALA A 220 -3.35 3.83 -20.79
CA ALA A 220 -2.88 5.21 -20.83
C ALA A 220 -1.36 5.29 -20.99
N VAL A 221 -0.58 4.50 -20.25
CA VAL A 221 0.89 4.43 -20.42
C VAL A 221 1.27 3.99 -21.84
N GLY A 222 0.53 3.03 -22.42
CA GLY A 222 0.73 2.61 -23.81
C GLY A 222 0.52 3.78 -24.79
N ARG A 223 -0.56 4.52 -24.66
CA ARG A 223 -0.82 5.71 -25.51
C ARG A 223 0.23 6.79 -25.32
N VAL A 224 0.63 7.10 -24.08
CA VAL A 224 1.69 8.05 -23.78
C VAL A 224 2.97 7.66 -24.51
N LYS A 225 3.37 6.38 -24.45
CA LYS A 225 4.56 5.90 -25.13
C LYS A 225 4.52 6.13 -26.65
N ASP A 226 3.37 5.88 -27.29
CA ASP A 226 3.21 6.07 -28.73
C ASP A 226 3.21 7.56 -29.10
N GLN A 227 2.62 8.42 -28.27
CA GLN A 227 2.50 9.85 -28.48
C GLN A 227 3.80 10.65 -28.22
N ILE A 228 4.66 10.18 -27.31
CA ILE A 228 5.94 10.87 -26.99
C ILE A 228 6.81 11.03 -28.22
N GLN A 229 6.97 9.97 -29.03
CA GLN A 229 7.80 10.05 -30.21
C GLN A 229 7.22 11.00 -31.25
N GLU A 230 5.92 10.99 -31.47
CA GLU A 230 5.24 11.91 -32.36
C GLU A 230 5.40 13.37 -31.89
N LEU A 231 5.24 13.64 -30.59
CA LEU A 231 5.40 14.99 -30.02
C LEU A 231 6.84 15.50 -30.22
N LYS A 232 7.83 14.68 -29.92
CA LYS A 232 9.25 14.98 -30.11
C LYS A 232 9.59 15.30 -31.57
N ASP A 233 9.09 14.49 -32.51
CA ASP A 233 9.33 14.69 -33.93
C ASP A 233 8.66 15.97 -34.47
N ARG A 234 7.52 16.37 -33.89
CA ARG A 234 6.85 17.64 -34.16
C ARG A 234 7.63 18.81 -33.58
N GLY A 235 8.02 18.74 -32.30
CA GLY A 235 8.81 19.77 -31.63
C GLY A 235 10.12 20.10 -32.36
N ALA A 236 10.84 19.07 -32.82
CA ALA A 236 12.08 19.24 -33.58
C ALA A 236 11.92 19.97 -34.93
N LYS A 237 10.70 20.07 -35.46
CA LYS A 237 10.40 20.79 -36.69
C LYS A 237 9.83 22.20 -36.46
N LEU A 238 9.48 22.51 -35.20
CA LEU A 238 8.86 23.78 -34.83
C LEU A 238 9.90 24.79 -34.41
N GLN A 239 10.23 25.70 -35.32
CA GLN A 239 11.05 26.88 -35.06
C GLN A 239 10.32 28.14 -35.53
N ILE A 240 10.02 29.02 -34.62
CA ILE A 240 9.21 30.22 -34.88
C ILE A 240 9.92 31.46 -34.34
N GLY A 241 10.65 32.13 -35.18
CA GLY A 241 11.51 33.24 -34.76
C GLY A 241 12.65 32.76 -33.85
N ALA A 242 12.63 33.16 -32.60
CA ALA A 242 13.57 32.70 -31.56
C ALA A 242 13.05 31.51 -30.74
N ALA A 243 11.76 31.11 -30.88
CA ALA A 243 11.18 29.97 -30.17
C ALA A 243 11.63 28.67 -30.81
N ASP A 244 12.14 27.76 -29.97
CA ASP A 244 12.59 26.42 -30.34
C ASP A 244 11.92 25.37 -29.44
N PHE A 245 11.06 24.55 -30.01
CA PHE A 245 10.26 23.57 -29.28
C PHE A 245 10.94 22.20 -29.12
N THR A 246 12.17 22.04 -29.60
CA THR A 246 12.89 20.76 -29.57
C THR A 246 12.98 20.17 -28.17
N ASP A 247 13.43 20.98 -27.21
CA ASP A 247 13.54 20.56 -25.82
C ASP A 247 12.20 20.61 -25.08
N ALA A 248 11.37 21.64 -25.36
CA ALA A 248 10.10 21.82 -24.68
C ALA A 248 9.13 20.63 -24.88
N MET A 249 9.15 20.01 -26.05
CA MET A 249 8.30 18.88 -26.41
C MET A 249 8.99 17.50 -26.29
N ASP A 250 10.17 17.44 -25.70
CA ASP A 250 10.86 16.16 -25.45
C ASP A 250 10.45 15.55 -24.08
N LEU A 251 9.47 14.66 -24.10
CA LEU A 251 8.99 13.90 -22.95
C LEU A 251 9.60 12.49 -22.86
N THR A 252 10.77 12.29 -23.43
CA THR A 252 11.47 10.98 -23.45
C THR A 252 11.63 10.43 -22.02
N GLY A 253 11.19 9.20 -21.80
CA GLY A 253 11.28 8.50 -20.51
C GLY A 253 10.08 8.69 -19.58
N LEU A 254 9.08 9.50 -19.95
CA LEU A 254 7.86 9.69 -19.17
C LEU A 254 7.08 8.36 -18.99
N ASP A 255 6.99 7.53 -20.01
CA ASP A 255 6.37 6.20 -19.97
C ASP A 255 7.00 5.29 -18.90
N GLN A 256 8.34 5.33 -18.77
CA GLN A 256 9.08 4.57 -17.76
C GLN A 256 8.81 5.13 -16.35
N GLN A 257 8.73 6.44 -16.21
CA GLN A 257 8.42 7.09 -14.92
C GLN A 257 6.99 6.76 -14.47
N LEU A 258 6.01 6.80 -15.38
CA LEU A 258 4.63 6.39 -15.11
C LEU A 258 4.53 4.93 -14.69
N THR A 259 5.24 4.04 -15.41
CA THR A 259 5.34 2.63 -15.04
C THR A 259 5.95 2.45 -13.65
N GLY A 260 6.99 3.22 -13.33
CA GLY A 260 7.61 3.24 -12.01
C GLY A 260 6.65 3.71 -10.91
N TYR A 261 5.85 4.74 -11.18
CA TYR A 261 4.83 5.22 -10.27
C TYR A 261 3.74 4.16 -10.00
N ILE A 262 3.22 3.52 -11.04
CA ILE A 262 2.25 2.41 -10.91
C ILE A 262 2.80 1.31 -9.99
N ARG A 263 4.05 0.89 -10.18
CA ARG A 263 4.67 -0.14 -9.35
C ARG A 263 4.81 0.29 -7.88
N LYS A 264 5.18 1.55 -7.63
CA LYS A 264 5.24 2.09 -6.26
C LYS A 264 3.87 2.04 -5.58
N ARG A 265 2.81 2.43 -6.28
CA ARG A 265 1.42 2.38 -5.78
C ARG A 265 0.98 0.96 -5.48
N GLN A 266 1.20 0.02 -6.40
CA GLN A 266 0.87 -1.39 -6.19
C GLN A 266 1.62 -1.98 -4.99
N ALA A 267 2.90 -1.64 -4.82
CA ALA A 267 3.69 -2.07 -3.67
C ALA A 267 3.16 -1.47 -2.35
N ALA A 268 2.78 -0.18 -2.35
CA ALA A 268 2.20 0.48 -1.18
C ALA A 268 0.86 -0.15 -0.77
N GLU A 269 -0.03 -0.41 -1.73
CA GLU A 269 -1.31 -1.08 -1.47
C GLU A 269 -1.12 -2.52 -0.98
N ALA A 270 -0.19 -3.29 -1.58
CA ALA A 270 0.12 -4.64 -1.14
C ALA A 270 0.67 -4.64 0.30
N ALA A 271 1.54 -3.68 0.64
CA ALA A 271 2.05 -3.52 2.00
C ALA A 271 0.96 -3.14 3.00
N ALA A 272 0.03 -2.26 2.62
CA ALA A 272 -1.12 -1.89 3.46
C ALA A 272 -2.05 -3.09 3.71
N ARG A 273 -2.37 -3.88 2.68
CA ARG A 273 -3.16 -5.12 2.81
C ARG A 273 -2.47 -6.14 3.70
N ALA A 274 -1.15 -6.33 3.54
CA ALA A 274 -0.38 -7.26 4.38
C ALA A 274 -0.37 -6.83 5.85
N ARG A 275 -0.23 -5.52 6.15
CA ARG A 275 -0.33 -5.00 7.52
C ARG A 275 -1.71 -5.22 8.12
N ALA A 276 -2.79 -4.94 7.39
CA ALA A 276 -4.15 -5.17 7.85
C ALA A 276 -4.42 -6.66 8.15
N GLN A 277 -3.92 -7.57 7.29
CA GLN A 277 -4.03 -9.01 7.51
C GLN A 277 -3.23 -9.46 8.75
N ALA A 278 -2.01 -8.95 8.93
CA ALA A 278 -1.19 -9.27 10.10
C ALA A 278 -1.85 -8.79 11.40
N GLU A 279 -2.43 -7.59 11.41
CA GLU A 279 -3.17 -7.06 12.56
C GLU A 279 -4.42 -7.89 12.88
N ALA A 280 -5.20 -8.25 11.86
CA ALA A 280 -6.36 -9.12 12.03
C ALA A 280 -5.97 -10.50 12.58
N ALA A 281 -4.88 -11.10 12.07
CA ALA A 281 -4.37 -12.38 12.56
C ALA A 281 -3.87 -12.27 14.01
N ALA A 282 -3.16 -11.19 14.36
CA ALA A 282 -2.71 -10.96 15.73
C ALA A 282 -3.89 -10.80 16.71
N LYS A 283 -4.94 -10.08 16.32
CA LYS A 283 -6.16 -9.94 17.11
C LYS A 283 -6.88 -11.28 17.30
N ALA A 284 -7.05 -12.07 16.23
CA ALA A 284 -7.66 -13.38 16.30
C ALA A 284 -6.87 -14.34 17.22
N LYS A 285 -5.53 -14.30 17.14
CA LYS A 285 -4.66 -15.08 18.04
C LYS A 285 -4.82 -14.67 19.50
N ALA A 286 -4.84 -13.36 19.79
CA ALA A 286 -5.02 -12.85 21.14
C ALA A 286 -6.38 -13.25 21.73
N GLU A 287 -7.46 -13.19 20.93
CA GLU A 287 -8.80 -13.66 21.34
C GLU A 287 -8.82 -15.17 21.61
N ALA A 288 -8.18 -15.98 20.75
CA ALA A 288 -8.08 -17.43 20.96
C ALA A 288 -7.31 -17.77 22.25
N GLU A 289 -6.19 -17.09 22.51
CA GLU A 289 -5.43 -17.26 23.76
C GLU A 289 -6.24 -16.84 24.99
N ALA A 290 -6.99 -15.73 24.91
CA ALA A 290 -7.86 -15.30 26.00
C ALA A 290 -8.94 -16.34 26.30
N ARG A 291 -9.60 -16.89 25.28
CA ARG A 291 -10.59 -17.99 25.43
C ARG A 291 -9.95 -19.25 26.03
N ALA A 292 -8.76 -19.64 25.58
CA ALA A 292 -8.04 -20.78 26.11
C ALA A 292 -7.71 -20.60 27.60
N ARG A 293 -7.27 -19.39 28.03
CA ARG A 293 -7.02 -19.10 29.46
C ARG A 293 -8.28 -19.21 30.29
N VAL A 294 -9.42 -18.69 29.81
CA VAL A 294 -10.71 -18.79 30.53
C VAL A 294 -11.13 -20.26 30.69
N LEU A 295 -10.99 -21.06 29.63
CA LEU A 295 -11.29 -22.50 29.69
C LEU A 295 -10.37 -23.23 30.67
N GLN A 296 -9.08 -22.91 30.66
CA GLN A 296 -8.11 -23.49 31.61
C GLN A 296 -8.46 -23.16 33.06
N GLN A 297 -8.87 -21.92 33.33
CA GLN A 297 -9.30 -21.49 34.68
C GLN A 297 -10.58 -22.24 35.09
N LYS A 298 -11.57 -22.38 34.20
CA LYS A 298 -12.79 -23.16 34.49
C LYS A 298 -12.46 -24.61 34.80
N ARG A 299 -11.58 -25.26 34.00
CA ARG A 299 -11.14 -26.64 34.24
C ARG A 299 -10.40 -26.79 35.58
N ALA A 300 -9.50 -25.87 35.89
CA ALA A 300 -8.78 -25.90 37.16
C ALA A 300 -9.72 -25.75 38.36
N LYS A 301 -10.73 -24.84 38.27
CA LYS A 301 -11.74 -24.68 39.32
C LYS A 301 -12.58 -25.96 39.50
N ARG A 302 -13.06 -26.56 38.40
CA ARG A 302 -13.81 -27.82 38.43
C ARG A 302 -12.97 -28.94 39.08
N THR A 303 -11.70 -29.13 38.65
CA THR A 303 -10.81 -30.14 39.22
C THR A 303 -10.66 -29.95 40.73
N GLN A 304 -10.58 -28.72 41.21
CA GLN A 304 -10.51 -28.43 42.65
C GLN A 304 -11.83 -28.79 43.34
N GLU A 305 -12.99 -28.48 42.77
CA GLU A 305 -14.30 -28.87 43.29
C GLU A 305 -14.45 -30.40 43.35
N GLU A 306 -13.99 -31.15 42.34
CA GLU A 306 -13.99 -32.60 42.33
C GLU A 306 -13.07 -33.20 43.42
N ILE A 307 -11.88 -32.61 43.65
CA ILE A 307 -10.97 -32.98 44.73
C ILE A 307 -11.61 -32.78 46.10
N ASP A 308 -12.31 -31.67 46.26
CA ASP A 308 -12.95 -31.33 47.53
C ASP A 308 -14.19 -32.19 47.79
N ALA A 309 -14.89 -32.60 46.72
CA ALA A 309 -16.07 -33.49 46.83
C ALA A 309 -15.72 -34.98 46.99
N ALA A 310 -14.48 -35.36 46.64
CA ALA A 310 -14.04 -36.73 46.71
C ALA A 310 -14.05 -37.23 48.18
N THR A 311 -14.72 -38.35 48.43
CA THR A 311 -14.89 -38.91 49.78
C THR A 311 -14.11 -40.20 49.98
N ASP A 312 -13.72 -40.86 48.91
CA ASP A 312 -13.13 -42.19 48.89
C ASP A 312 -11.91 -42.29 47.97
N VAL A 313 -11.84 -43.31 47.14
CA VAL A 313 -10.81 -43.43 46.09
C VAL A 313 -11.43 -43.04 44.75
N ASP A 314 -11.09 -41.85 44.29
CA ASP A 314 -11.67 -41.29 43.08
C ASP A 314 -10.61 -41.08 42.00
N TYR A 315 -11.02 -41.22 40.73
CA TYR A 315 -10.23 -40.81 39.59
C TYR A 315 -10.67 -39.38 39.16
N ILE A 316 -9.77 -38.45 39.27
CA ILE A 316 -9.99 -37.07 38.88
C ILE A 316 -9.34 -36.83 37.51
N ALA A 317 -10.14 -36.57 36.49
CA ALA A 317 -9.70 -36.28 35.15
C ALA A 317 -9.33 -34.78 35.02
N THR A 318 -8.09 -34.50 34.64
CA THR A 318 -7.60 -33.13 34.47
C THR A 318 -7.68 -32.66 33.02
N ASP A 319 -7.58 -33.59 32.07
CA ASP A 319 -7.70 -33.33 30.64
C ASP A 319 -8.36 -34.51 29.93
N LEU A 320 -8.96 -34.18 28.77
CA LEU A 320 -9.64 -35.15 27.92
C LEU A 320 -9.33 -34.89 26.45
N GLN A 321 -8.93 -35.92 25.74
CA GLN A 321 -8.64 -35.85 24.31
C GLN A 321 -9.47 -36.92 23.56
N VAL A 322 -9.95 -36.54 22.38
CA VAL A 322 -10.56 -37.46 21.44
C VAL A 322 -9.49 -37.99 20.50
N VAL A 323 -9.34 -39.29 20.47
CA VAL A 323 -8.37 -40.00 19.61
C VAL A 323 -9.16 -40.78 18.56
N ASN A 324 -8.78 -40.64 17.28
CA ASN A 324 -9.41 -41.32 16.15
C ASN A 324 -10.95 -41.13 16.04
N GLY A 325 -11.50 -40.10 16.69
CA GLY A 325 -12.93 -39.78 16.62
C GLY A 325 -13.86 -40.63 17.46
N ASN A 326 -13.41 -41.77 18.05
CA ASN A 326 -14.20 -42.70 18.80
C ASN A 326 -13.54 -43.23 20.09
N GLN A 327 -12.43 -42.63 20.51
CA GLN A 327 -11.76 -42.98 21.76
C GLN A 327 -11.60 -41.72 22.62
N LEU A 328 -12.08 -41.80 23.85
CA LEU A 328 -11.83 -40.79 24.89
C LEU A 328 -10.57 -41.20 25.66
N ARG A 329 -9.61 -40.31 25.71
CA ARG A 329 -8.36 -40.45 26.48
C ARG A 329 -8.32 -39.45 27.58
N PHE A 330 -8.20 -39.91 28.83
CA PHE A 330 -8.18 -39.08 30.03
C PHE A 330 -6.77 -39.03 30.59
N ASP A 331 -6.26 -37.84 30.80
CA ASP A 331 -5.14 -37.57 31.69
C ASP A 331 -5.70 -37.15 33.05
N GLY A 332 -5.25 -37.79 34.12
CA GLY A 332 -5.78 -37.54 35.46
C GLY A 332 -4.96 -38.26 36.54
N PHE A 333 -5.55 -38.37 37.68
CA PHE A 333 -4.92 -39.04 38.83
C PHE A 333 -5.96 -39.75 39.71
N PHE A 334 -5.55 -40.84 40.34
CA PHE A 334 -6.28 -41.39 41.48
C PHE A 334 -5.96 -40.57 42.73
N LEU A 335 -7.00 -40.22 43.50
CA LEU A 335 -6.93 -39.51 44.77
C LEU A 335 -7.44 -40.47 45.85
N ASN A 336 -6.64 -40.72 46.89
CA ASN A 336 -7.04 -41.53 48.05
C ASN A 336 -7.53 -40.59 49.18
N LYS A 337 -8.81 -40.58 49.46
CA LYS A 337 -9.44 -39.84 50.57
C LYS A 337 -9.75 -40.76 51.76
N THR A 338 -9.45 -42.05 51.64
CA THR A 338 -9.62 -43.01 52.76
C THR A 338 -8.55 -42.82 53.82
N SER A 339 -8.72 -43.43 54.98
CA SER A 339 -7.74 -43.41 56.11
C SER A 339 -6.61 -44.42 55.95
N HIS A 340 -6.62 -45.29 54.91
CA HIS A 340 -5.65 -46.38 54.77
C HIS A 340 -4.86 -46.27 53.49
N PRO A 341 -3.59 -46.75 53.47
CA PRO A 341 -2.80 -46.81 52.24
C PRO A 341 -3.37 -47.86 51.27
N ILE A 342 -3.47 -47.53 49.99
CA ILE A 342 -4.04 -48.36 48.92
C ILE A 342 -2.93 -48.95 48.06
N VAL A 343 -3.01 -50.24 47.75
CA VAL A 343 -2.07 -51.01 46.88
C VAL A 343 -2.54 -51.04 45.45
N SER A 344 -3.86 -51.19 45.25
CA SER A 344 -4.50 -51.27 43.93
C SER A 344 -5.96 -50.80 43.99
N VAL A 345 -6.43 -50.24 42.90
CA VAL A 345 -7.84 -50.13 42.59
C VAL A 345 -8.22 -51.34 41.75
N ASN A 346 -9.11 -52.19 42.25
CA ASN A 346 -9.39 -53.51 41.61
C ASN A 346 -10.37 -53.38 40.45
N SER A 347 -11.38 -52.56 40.60
CA SER A 347 -12.34 -52.21 39.55
C SER A 347 -12.97 -50.87 39.87
N PHE A 348 -13.36 -50.20 38.84
CA PHE A 348 -14.13 -48.93 38.94
C PHE A 348 -14.84 -48.68 37.62
N GLU A 349 -15.86 -47.88 37.66
CA GLU A 349 -16.54 -47.36 36.49
C GLU A 349 -16.35 -45.84 36.41
N LEU A 350 -16.08 -45.33 35.22
CA LEU A 350 -16.09 -43.91 34.95
C LEU A 350 -17.33 -43.53 34.14
N GLU A 351 -18.12 -42.63 34.67
CA GLU A 351 -19.16 -41.94 33.93
C GLU A 351 -18.58 -40.67 33.34
N VAL A 352 -18.81 -40.45 32.06
CA VAL A 352 -18.29 -39.32 31.30
C VAL A 352 -19.45 -38.53 30.71
N GLN A 353 -19.47 -37.26 30.93
CA GLN A 353 -20.41 -36.31 30.29
C GLN A 353 -19.60 -35.26 29.54
N LEU A 354 -19.92 -35.04 28.26
CA LEU A 354 -19.34 -34.00 27.43
C LEU A 354 -20.35 -32.88 27.24
N TYR A 355 -19.89 -31.65 27.33
CA TYR A 355 -20.74 -30.45 27.24
C TYR A 355 -20.32 -29.60 26.06
N LYS A 356 -21.31 -29.00 25.37
CA LYS A 356 -21.12 -27.96 24.39
C LYS A 356 -22.08 -26.80 24.71
N ASN A 357 -21.53 -25.63 24.93
CA ASN A 357 -22.28 -24.42 25.35
C ASN A 357 -23.14 -24.65 26.63
N GLY A 358 -22.74 -25.57 27.49
CA GLY A 358 -23.42 -25.90 28.71
C GLY A 358 -24.42 -27.05 28.61
N ASP A 359 -24.75 -27.53 27.43
CA ASP A 359 -25.64 -28.67 27.18
C ASP A 359 -24.84 -29.98 27.11
N VAL A 360 -25.40 -31.07 27.65
CA VAL A 360 -24.79 -32.40 27.51
C VAL A 360 -24.98 -32.90 26.10
N VAL A 361 -23.85 -33.09 25.38
CA VAL A 361 -23.83 -33.56 23.99
C VAL A 361 -23.45 -35.06 23.88
N TYR A 362 -22.89 -35.60 24.95
CA TYR A 362 -22.56 -37.04 25.04
C TYR A 362 -22.54 -37.47 26.50
N SER A 363 -23.03 -38.66 26.77
CA SER A 363 -22.90 -39.35 28.06
C SER A 363 -22.54 -40.82 27.80
N GLY A 364 -21.57 -41.34 28.53
CA GLY A 364 -21.11 -42.72 28.37
C GLY A 364 -20.39 -43.20 29.60
N THR A 365 -20.31 -44.51 29.74
CA THR A 365 -19.61 -45.17 30.85
C THR A 365 -18.49 -46.09 30.36
N GLY A 366 -17.46 -46.26 31.16
CA GLY A 366 -16.37 -47.16 30.89
C GLY A 366 -15.95 -47.93 32.14
N GLN A 367 -15.95 -49.27 32.04
CA GLN A 367 -15.50 -50.12 33.12
C GLN A 367 -14.01 -50.40 33.01
N PHE A 368 -13.33 -50.32 34.14
CA PHE A 368 -11.89 -50.50 34.22
C PHE A 368 -11.59 -51.65 35.20
N GLY A 369 -10.71 -52.54 34.78
CA GLY A 369 -10.15 -53.57 35.61
C GLY A 369 -9.06 -53.07 36.56
N ARG A 370 -8.35 -54.00 37.17
CA ARG A 370 -7.34 -53.69 38.20
C ARG A 370 -6.26 -52.72 37.72
N GLN A 371 -6.13 -51.64 38.46
CA GLN A 371 -5.05 -50.66 38.33
C GLN A 371 -4.08 -50.79 39.52
N VAL A 372 -2.89 -51.28 39.27
CA VAL A 372 -1.85 -51.40 40.27
C VAL A 372 -1.21 -50.00 40.48
N MET A 373 -1.08 -49.58 41.74
CA MET A 373 -0.44 -48.33 42.09
C MET A 373 1.09 -48.50 42.03
N ASN A 374 1.78 -47.44 41.65
CA ASN A 374 3.26 -47.38 41.70
C ASN A 374 3.70 -47.15 43.15
N GLY A 375 3.79 -48.20 43.95
CA GLY A 375 3.97 -48.14 45.38
C GLY A 375 2.63 -48.03 46.13
N LEU A 376 2.65 -47.45 47.34
CA LEU A 376 1.45 -47.24 48.14
C LEU A 376 0.87 -45.84 47.85
N LEU A 377 -0.43 -45.77 47.63
CA LEU A 377 -1.13 -44.50 47.59
C LEU A 377 -1.65 -44.15 48.99
N TYR A 378 -0.92 -43.33 49.71
CA TYR A 378 -1.26 -42.93 51.07
C TYR A 378 -2.50 -42.02 51.12
N PRO A 379 -3.15 -41.87 52.27
CA PRO A 379 -4.26 -40.95 52.46
C PRO A 379 -3.90 -39.55 51.96
N ASN A 380 -4.84 -38.90 51.20
CA ASN A 380 -4.69 -37.64 50.56
C ASN A 380 -3.57 -37.48 49.50
N GLN A 381 -2.93 -38.58 49.11
CA GLN A 381 -2.00 -38.59 48.00
C GLN A 381 -2.70 -38.79 46.65
N ARG A 382 -1.98 -38.32 45.62
CA ARG A 382 -2.40 -38.42 44.22
C ARG A 382 -1.40 -39.25 43.44
N GLN A 383 -1.92 -40.07 42.50
CA GLN A 383 -1.06 -40.77 41.56
C GLN A 383 -1.60 -40.64 40.14
N GLY A 384 -0.79 -40.01 39.27
CA GLY A 384 -1.12 -39.77 37.87
C GLY A 384 -1.40 -41.06 37.10
N ARG A 385 -2.45 -41.11 36.31
CA ARG A 385 -2.81 -42.22 35.46
C ARG A 385 -3.52 -41.74 34.21
N ARG A 386 -3.15 -42.34 33.07
CA ARG A 386 -3.88 -42.18 31.82
C ARG A 386 -4.83 -43.33 31.64
N LEU A 387 -6.08 -43.03 31.33
CA LEU A 387 -7.13 -43.99 31.05
C LEU A 387 -7.71 -43.73 29.66
N SER A 388 -8.39 -44.72 29.07
CA SER A 388 -9.10 -44.53 27.82
C SER A 388 -10.35 -45.40 27.72
N ILE A 389 -11.40 -44.83 27.12
CA ILE A 389 -12.66 -45.49 26.83
C ILE A 389 -12.84 -45.50 25.31
N ASN A 390 -13.04 -46.68 24.73
CA ASN A 390 -13.44 -46.75 23.32
C ASN A 390 -14.98 -46.67 23.26
N THR A 391 -15.46 -45.79 22.37
CA THR A 391 -16.89 -45.63 22.11
C THR A 391 -17.27 -46.28 20.80
N ASN A 392 -18.49 -46.74 20.68
CA ASN A 392 -19.01 -47.29 19.43
C ASN A 392 -19.36 -46.21 18.44
N ASP A 393 -19.67 -45.03 18.94
CA ASP A 393 -20.12 -43.89 18.16
C ASP A 393 -19.02 -42.82 18.03
N LYS A 394 -19.14 -42.04 16.99
CA LYS A 394 -18.29 -40.86 16.82
C LYS A 394 -18.59 -39.84 17.92
N ILE A 395 -17.54 -39.42 18.61
CA ILE A 395 -17.63 -38.44 19.68
C ILE A 395 -17.93 -37.07 19.08
N PRO A 396 -18.97 -36.35 19.53
CA PRO A 396 -19.29 -35.02 19.05
C PRO A 396 -18.26 -33.99 19.55
N ASP A 397 -18.26 -32.80 18.92
CA ASP A 397 -17.51 -31.64 19.38
C ASP A 397 -18.00 -31.18 20.75
N PHE A 398 -17.08 -30.87 21.65
CA PHE A 398 -17.37 -30.41 23.01
C PHE A 398 -16.36 -29.31 23.44
N ASP A 399 -16.78 -28.53 24.44
CA ASP A 399 -15.94 -27.48 25.02
C ASP A 399 -15.59 -27.73 26.50
N ASP A 400 -16.38 -28.58 27.17
CA ASP A 400 -16.14 -29.00 28.56
C ASP A 400 -16.53 -30.46 28.78
N PHE A 401 -16.09 -31.06 29.89
CA PHE A 401 -16.38 -32.41 30.25
C PHE A 401 -16.47 -32.62 31.77
N ARG A 402 -17.19 -33.61 32.20
CA ARG A 402 -17.22 -34.09 33.59
C ARG A 402 -16.97 -35.58 33.62
N VAL A 403 -16.19 -36.03 34.59
CA VAL A 403 -15.93 -37.44 34.84
C VAL A 403 -16.23 -37.73 36.30
N SER A 404 -17.01 -38.74 36.56
CA SER A 404 -17.28 -39.23 37.91
C SER A 404 -16.92 -40.70 38.04
N THR A 405 -16.41 -41.08 39.18
CA THR A 405 -16.06 -42.48 39.50
C THR A 405 -17.20 -43.10 40.27
N SER A 406 -17.62 -44.32 39.85
CA SER A 406 -18.58 -45.14 40.60
C SER A 406 -18.03 -46.55 40.75
N ASP A 407 -18.59 -47.29 41.69
CA ASP A 407 -18.30 -48.70 41.99
C ASP A 407 -16.82 -49.03 42.15
N ALA A 408 -16.04 -48.08 42.71
CA ALA A 408 -14.62 -48.28 42.94
C ALA A 408 -14.41 -49.30 44.10
N ARG A 409 -13.59 -50.34 43.80
CA ARG A 409 -13.16 -51.33 44.78
C ARG A 409 -11.62 -51.31 44.84
N TRP A 410 -11.08 -51.31 46.03
CA TRP A 410 -9.65 -51.19 46.27
C TRP A 410 -9.13 -52.22 47.29
N THR A 411 -7.81 -52.42 47.27
CA THR A 411 -7.12 -53.26 48.25
C THR A 411 -6.24 -52.38 49.14
N TYR A 412 -6.46 -52.47 50.42
CA TYR A 412 -5.62 -51.85 51.45
C TYR A 412 -4.37 -52.66 51.71
N ARG A 413 -3.33 -51.98 52.23
CA ARG A 413 -2.24 -52.65 52.94
C ARG A 413 -2.69 -52.79 54.38
N GLN A 414 -2.80 -54.06 54.83
CA GLN A 414 -2.95 -54.39 56.24
C GLN A 414 -1.65 -54.08 57.01
#